data_f9cff914e9a02c8d8c1dada49a16525f
#
_entry.id   f9cff914e9a02c8d8c1dada49a16525f
#
_cell.length_a   1.000
_cell.length_b   1.000
_cell.length_c   1.000
_cell.angle_alpha   90.00
_cell.angle_beta   90.00
_cell.angle_gamma   90.00
#
_symmetry.space_group_name_H-M   'P 1'
#
loop_
_entity.id
_entity.type
_entity.pdbx_description
1 polymer ?
#
loop_
_entity_poly.entity_id
_entity_poly.type
_entity_poly.pdbx_seq_one_letter_code
_entity_poly.pdbx_strand_id
1 'polypeptide(L)'
;MPSTGGKGQVNTRPFEALLRLMDNYGYSVLGSKEWLENERLYRLGFQYAAVETLVREYLFAEEDYRGRKTYETEWRGGRKVIVYGKGDVKSDVVIVKKSSPTERAIPWRALLDYLPQPPLPLFVVDLSMKFLHTPEELSKLRLQLAISLSVLREHLWDAHFSITGADDETARWLGEVMGVNKVSIVNARPSEVLWGYDADKVIILRADAATPLRPEDVIGADAFLIGGIVDKIPRPGLSRMLDSLVPWGVPRRIELRGSVIGVPERINRIIEILLKARYVYNGDVEKAVITTMTKKDRVARAYREIVKNMSEKGRSYVSLELYDELRKWLPLTMDEFEEAARRAHAEVRH
;
A
#
# COMPACT_ATOMS: atom_id res chain seq x y z
N MET A 1 -10.66 -28.50 21.85
CA MET A 1 -10.11 -28.60 20.48
C MET A 1 -10.67 -27.42 19.68
N PRO A 2 -9.88 -26.45 19.23
CA PRO A 2 -10.38 -25.42 18.33
C PRO A 2 -10.45 -26.00 16.92
N SER A 3 -11.58 -25.79 16.28
CA SER A 3 -11.89 -26.19 14.91
C SER A 3 -10.91 -25.55 13.93
N THR A 4 -10.37 -26.34 13.04
CA THR A 4 -9.59 -25.93 11.86
C THR A 4 -10.42 -24.98 11.00
N GLY A 5 -10.29 -23.69 11.23
CA GLY A 5 -10.82 -22.63 10.37
C GLY A 5 -10.16 -22.74 8.99
N GLY A 6 -10.97 -22.94 7.97
CA GLY A 6 -10.53 -23.23 6.62
C GLY A 6 -9.67 -22.13 6.01
N LYS A 7 -8.65 -22.57 5.26
CA LYS A 7 -7.72 -21.76 4.44
C LYS A 7 -8.38 -20.89 3.33
N GLY A 8 -9.70 -20.66 3.37
CA GLY A 8 -10.46 -19.88 2.39
C GLY A 8 -10.62 -18.38 2.69
N GLN A 9 -10.16 -17.88 3.87
CA GLN A 9 -10.31 -16.47 4.27
C GLN A 9 -9.08 -15.59 4.02
N VAL A 10 -8.00 -16.15 3.51
CA VAL A 10 -6.64 -15.53 3.49
C VAL A 10 -6.52 -14.23 2.71
N ASN A 11 -7.50 -13.81 1.91
CA ASN A 11 -7.39 -12.61 1.06
C ASN A 11 -8.63 -11.71 1.04
N THR A 12 -9.55 -11.83 1.99
CA THR A 12 -10.74 -10.96 2.00
C THR A 12 -10.35 -9.53 2.34
N ARG A 13 -10.63 -8.61 1.43
CA ARG A 13 -10.37 -7.17 1.61
C ARG A 13 -11.54 -6.49 2.34
N PRO A 14 -11.34 -5.30 2.93
CA PRO A 14 -12.38 -4.57 3.64
C PRO A 14 -13.67 -4.37 2.85
N PHE A 15 -13.59 -4.03 1.56
CA PHE A 15 -14.79 -3.86 0.74
C PHE A 15 -15.57 -5.16 0.55
N GLU A 16 -14.88 -6.30 0.43
CA GLU A 16 -15.53 -7.61 0.31
C GLU A 16 -16.21 -8.01 1.62
N ALA A 17 -15.58 -7.70 2.77
CA ALA A 17 -16.17 -7.90 4.07
C ALA A 17 -17.47 -7.09 4.23
N LEU A 18 -17.44 -5.81 3.81
CA LEU A 18 -18.63 -4.95 3.84
C LEU A 18 -19.73 -5.47 2.92
N LEU A 19 -19.41 -5.89 1.71
CA LEU A 19 -20.38 -6.43 0.77
C LEU A 19 -20.99 -7.76 1.26
N ARG A 20 -20.19 -8.62 1.91
CA ARG A 20 -20.70 -9.85 2.56
C ARG A 20 -21.60 -9.54 3.75
N LEU A 21 -21.26 -8.55 4.57
CA LEU A 21 -22.12 -8.07 5.64
C LEU A 21 -23.46 -7.61 5.08
N MET A 22 -23.45 -6.78 4.04
CA MET A 22 -24.65 -6.30 3.38
C MET A 22 -25.51 -7.45 2.83
N ASP A 23 -24.89 -8.46 2.20
CA ASP A 23 -25.60 -9.65 1.71
C ASP A 23 -26.27 -10.40 2.85
N ASN A 24 -25.58 -10.59 3.98
CA ASN A 24 -26.10 -11.32 5.14
C ASN A 24 -27.36 -10.68 5.75
N TYR A 25 -27.47 -9.35 5.63
CA TYR A 25 -28.65 -8.59 6.09
C TYR A 25 -29.65 -8.25 4.96
N GLY A 26 -29.40 -8.67 3.73
CA GLY A 26 -30.26 -8.38 2.58
C GLY A 26 -30.18 -6.94 2.08
N TYR A 27 -29.14 -6.18 2.45
CA TYR A 27 -28.98 -4.78 2.06
C TYR A 27 -28.35 -4.64 0.66
N SER A 28 -28.85 -3.71 -0.12
CA SER A 28 -28.36 -3.35 -1.45
C SER A 28 -27.86 -1.91 -1.53
N VAL A 29 -28.41 -1.02 -0.72
CA VAL A 29 -28.11 0.40 -0.73
C VAL A 29 -27.55 0.85 0.63
N LEU A 30 -26.29 1.28 0.63
CA LEU A 30 -25.60 1.82 1.79
C LEU A 30 -25.63 3.34 1.78
N GLY A 31 -26.19 3.96 2.80
CA GLY A 31 -26.14 5.39 3.04
C GLY A 31 -25.01 5.79 4.01
N SER A 32 -24.64 7.07 4.03
CA SER A 32 -23.79 7.64 5.07
C SER A 32 -24.16 9.08 5.40
N LYS A 33 -24.20 9.38 6.69
CA LYS A 33 -24.37 10.75 7.22
C LYS A 33 -23.03 11.39 7.61
N GLU A 34 -21.97 10.59 7.68
CA GLU A 34 -20.72 10.96 8.35
C GLU A 34 -19.59 11.41 7.43
N TRP A 35 -19.74 11.17 6.13
CA TRP A 35 -18.67 11.52 5.19
C TRP A 35 -18.90 12.92 4.62
N LEU A 36 -17.90 13.76 4.73
CA LEU A 36 -17.79 14.96 3.93
C LEU A 36 -17.51 14.55 2.48
N GLU A 37 -17.90 15.38 1.52
CA GLU A 37 -17.53 15.16 0.12
C GLU A 37 -16.03 14.90 0.01
N ASN A 38 -15.69 13.68 -0.39
CA ASN A 38 -14.32 13.22 -0.45
C ASN A 38 -14.09 12.48 -1.77
N GLU A 39 -13.13 12.96 -2.53
CA GLU A 39 -12.72 12.36 -3.81
C GLU A 39 -12.44 10.85 -3.69
N ARG A 40 -11.96 10.39 -2.53
CA ARG A 40 -11.73 8.96 -2.27
C ARG A 40 -13.01 8.13 -2.29
N LEU A 41 -14.14 8.66 -1.85
CA LEU A 41 -15.42 7.96 -1.91
C LEU A 41 -15.80 7.66 -3.36
N TYR A 42 -15.62 8.61 -4.27
CA TYR A 42 -15.89 8.40 -5.68
C TYR A 42 -14.95 7.41 -6.36
N ARG A 43 -13.70 7.35 -5.90
CA ARG A 43 -12.67 6.47 -6.47
C ARG A 43 -12.66 5.07 -5.86
N LEU A 44 -12.82 4.95 -4.54
CA LEU A 44 -12.64 3.70 -3.80
C LEU A 44 -13.96 3.06 -3.36
N GLY A 45 -15.07 3.79 -3.36
CA GLY A 45 -16.41 3.29 -3.04
C GLY A 45 -16.48 2.49 -1.74
N PHE A 46 -16.87 1.23 -1.83
CA PHE A 46 -17.04 0.34 -0.68
C PHE A 46 -15.73 0.08 0.10
N GLN A 47 -14.56 0.17 -0.55
CA GLN A 47 -13.28 0.07 0.17
C GLN A 47 -13.12 1.25 1.15
N TYR A 48 -13.39 2.47 0.69
CA TYR A 48 -13.34 3.65 1.55
C TYR A 48 -14.36 3.56 2.69
N ALA A 49 -15.59 3.16 2.38
CA ALA A 49 -16.67 3.00 3.36
C ALA A 49 -16.29 1.99 4.46
N ALA A 50 -15.77 0.83 4.08
CA ALA A 50 -15.35 -0.22 5.01
C ALA A 50 -14.20 0.24 5.90
N VAL A 51 -13.17 0.86 5.32
CA VAL A 51 -12.00 1.34 6.07
C VAL A 51 -12.39 2.45 7.07
N GLU A 52 -13.17 3.45 6.65
CA GLU A 52 -13.64 4.51 7.56
C GLU A 52 -14.48 3.93 8.70
N THR A 53 -15.32 2.93 8.41
CA THR A 53 -16.12 2.24 9.44
C THR A 53 -15.25 1.50 10.45
N LEU A 54 -14.23 0.75 9.99
CA LEU A 54 -13.29 0.03 10.85
C LEU A 54 -12.44 0.99 11.70
N VAL A 55 -11.94 2.05 11.09
CA VAL A 55 -11.00 2.99 11.75
C VAL A 55 -11.72 3.90 12.76
N ARG A 56 -12.91 4.38 12.41
CA ARG A 56 -13.68 5.31 13.24
C ARG A 56 -14.73 4.64 14.10
N GLU A 57 -14.84 3.31 14.03
CA GLU A 57 -15.78 2.53 14.81
C GLU A 57 -17.25 2.93 14.59
N TYR A 58 -17.60 3.25 13.32
CA TYR A 58 -18.96 3.61 12.97
C TYR A 58 -19.91 2.41 13.10
N LEU A 59 -21.20 2.72 13.22
CA LEU A 59 -22.28 1.74 13.29
C LEU A 59 -23.04 1.70 11.97
N PHE A 60 -23.71 0.58 11.70
CA PHE A 60 -24.68 0.45 10.63
C PHE A 60 -26.07 0.49 11.26
N ALA A 61 -26.88 1.46 10.91
CA ALA A 61 -28.22 1.67 11.46
C ALA A 61 -29.29 1.65 10.37
N GLU A 62 -30.42 1.02 10.62
CA GLU A 62 -31.59 1.12 9.78
C GLU A 62 -32.30 2.44 10.07
N GLU A 63 -32.03 3.46 9.27
CA GLU A 63 -32.62 4.80 9.39
C GLU A 63 -33.23 5.24 8.06
N ASP A 64 -34.27 6.08 8.13
CA ASP A 64 -34.83 6.70 6.91
C ASP A 64 -33.85 7.77 6.39
N TYR A 65 -33.07 7.39 5.44
CA TYR A 65 -32.09 8.25 4.79
C TYR A 65 -32.20 8.15 3.28
N ARG A 66 -32.18 9.31 2.62
CA ARG A 66 -32.16 9.41 1.16
C ARG A 66 -30.97 10.23 0.70
N GLY A 67 -30.23 9.67 -0.25
CA GLY A 67 -29.04 10.30 -0.81
C GLY A 67 -28.99 10.26 -2.32
N ARG A 68 -28.00 10.93 -2.89
CA ARG A 68 -27.64 10.83 -4.30
C ARG A 68 -26.74 9.60 -4.50
N LYS A 69 -27.00 8.82 -5.56
CA LYS A 69 -26.10 7.73 -5.94
C LYS A 69 -24.69 8.27 -6.19
N THR A 70 -23.72 7.75 -5.43
CA THR A 70 -22.33 8.21 -5.45
C THR A 70 -21.38 7.15 -6.00
N TYR A 71 -21.66 5.87 -5.73
CA TYR A 71 -20.85 4.75 -6.19
C TYR A 71 -21.74 3.52 -6.43
N GLU A 72 -21.36 2.69 -7.38
CA GLU A 72 -22.07 1.46 -7.71
C GLU A 72 -21.09 0.38 -8.12
N THR A 73 -21.38 -0.87 -7.74
CA THR A 73 -20.63 -2.05 -8.16
C THR A 73 -21.56 -3.26 -8.33
N GLU A 74 -21.17 -4.19 -9.19
CA GLU A 74 -21.77 -5.50 -9.24
C GLU A 74 -21.12 -6.44 -8.23
N TRP A 75 -21.94 -7.21 -7.53
CA TRP A 75 -21.49 -8.16 -6.53
C TRP A 75 -22.41 -9.40 -6.53
N ARG A 76 -21.84 -10.58 -6.83
CA ARG A 76 -22.53 -11.88 -6.81
C ARG A 76 -23.88 -11.88 -7.57
N GLY A 77 -23.92 -11.22 -8.73
CA GLY A 77 -25.12 -11.14 -9.57
C GLY A 77 -26.15 -10.10 -9.12
N GLY A 78 -25.86 -9.35 -8.05
CA GLY A 78 -26.66 -8.22 -7.57
C GLY A 78 -25.91 -6.90 -7.68
N ARG A 79 -26.66 -5.81 -7.59
CA ARG A 79 -26.12 -4.45 -7.62
C ARG A 79 -26.02 -3.91 -6.20
N LYS A 80 -24.88 -3.35 -5.84
CA LYS A 80 -24.66 -2.66 -4.56
C LYS A 80 -24.36 -1.19 -4.81
N VAL A 81 -25.01 -0.31 -4.05
CA VAL A 81 -24.97 1.14 -4.27
C VAL A 81 -24.59 1.86 -2.98
N ILE A 82 -23.77 2.90 -3.10
CA ILE A 82 -23.56 3.88 -2.03
C ILE A 82 -24.29 5.16 -2.38
N VAL A 83 -25.05 5.68 -1.42
CA VAL A 83 -25.72 6.98 -1.50
C VAL A 83 -25.19 7.94 -0.45
N TYR A 84 -24.98 9.22 -0.84
CA TYR A 84 -24.45 10.25 0.03
C TYR A 84 -25.03 11.63 -0.31
N GLY A 85 -25.09 12.50 0.71
CA GLY A 85 -25.64 13.86 0.58
C GLY A 85 -27.16 13.86 0.39
N LYS A 86 -27.69 14.91 -0.25
CA LYS A 86 -29.14 15.03 -0.54
C LYS A 86 -29.48 14.38 -1.87
N GLY A 87 -30.55 13.59 -1.91
CA GLY A 87 -31.02 12.89 -3.11
C GLY A 87 -32.30 12.07 -2.83
N ASP A 88 -32.71 11.30 -3.85
CA ASP A 88 -34.00 10.60 -3.82
C ASP A 88 -33.87 9.08 -3.61
N VAL A 89 -32.63 8.55 -3.65
CA VAL A 89 -32.43 7.11 -3.49
C VAL A 89 -32.43 6.75 -2.01
N LYS A 90 -33.39 5.92 -1.60
CA LYS A 90 -33.52 5.42 -0.23
C LYS A 90 -32.42 4.41 0.06
N SER A 91 -31.75 4.52 1.21
CA SER A 91 -30.82 3.53 1.72
C SER A 91 -31.53 2.43 2.52
N ASP A 92 -30.97 1.22 2.50
CA ASP A 92 -31.41 0.11 3.35
C ASP A 92 -30.78 0.23 4.75
N VAL A 93 -29.53 0.67 4.78
CA VAL A 93 -28.73 0.87 6.01
C VAL A 93 -27.85 2.09 5.88
N VAL A 94 -27.57 2.76 7.00
CA VAL A 94 -26.82 4.02 7.05
C VAL A 94 -25.60 3.87 8.00
N ILE A 95 -24.44 4.33 7.56
CA ILE A 95 -23.29 4.49 8.43
C ILE A 95 -23.45 5.74 9.28
N VAL A 96 -23.37 5.57 10.61
CA VAL A 96 -23.56 6.62 11.62
C VAL A 96 -22.50 6.57 12.70
N LYS A 97 -22.29 7.68 13.41
CA LYS A 97 -21.37 7.73 14.56
C LYS A 97 -21.87 6.84 15.70
N LYS A 98 -20.95 6.33 16.49
CA LYS A 98 -21.21 5.54 17.70
C LYS A 98 -22.08 6.28 18.73
N SER A 99 -22.03 7.61 18.74
CA SER A 99 -22.84 8.45 19.63
C SER A 99 -24.29 8.66 19.17
N SER A 100 -24.65 8.20 17.98
CA SER A 100 -26.02 8.32 17.46
C SER A 100 -26.93 7.35 18.21
N PRO A 101 -28.07 7.81 18.78
CA PRO A 101 -29.00 6.94 19.47
C PRO A 101 -29.75 6.08 18.43
N THR A 102 -29.45 4.81 18.40
CA THR A 102 -30.12 3.84 17.53
C THR A 102 -30.46 2.59 18.31
N GLU A 103 -31.73 2.21 18.36
CA GLU A 103 -32.19 1.03 19.10
C GLU A 103 -31.69 -0.29 18.50
N ARG A 104 -31.40 -0.29 17.18
CA ARG A 104 -30.88 -1.45 16.46
C ARG A 104 -29.75 -1.02 15.53
N ALA A 105 -28.53 -1.21 15.97
CA ALA A 105 -27.34 -0.92 15.16
C ALA A 105 -26.40 -2.12 15.13
N ILE A 106 -25.87 -2.42 13.93
CA ILE A 106 -24.84 -3.42 13.75
C ILE A 106 -23.49 -2.73 14.06
N PRO A 107 -22.70 -3.25 15.00
CA PRO A 107 -21.42 -2.64 15.35
C PRO A 107 -20.38 -2.87 14.23
N TRP A 108 -19.42 -1.96 14.08
CA TRP A 108 -18.31 -2.07 13.14
C TRP A 108 -17.54 -3.40 13.27
N ARG A 109 -17.51 -3.98 14.48
CA ARG A 109 -16.85 -5.27 14.75
C ARG A 109 -17.43 -6.42 13.95
N ALA A 110 -18.67 -6.34 13.51
CA ALA A 110 -19.29 -7.34 12.62
C ALA A 110 -18.55 -7.46 11.27
N LEU A 111 -17.78 -6.45 10.85
CA LEU A 111 -16.90 -6.57 9.68
C LEU A 111 -15.72 -7.52 9.94
N LEU A 112 -15.26 -7.62 11.18
CA LEU A 112 -14.11 -8.47 11.53
C LEU A 112 -14.40 -9.95 11.34
N ASP A 113 -15.68 -10.37 11.42
CA ASP A 113 -16.10 -11.75 11.19
C ASP A 113 -15.86 -12.22 9.74
N TYR A 114 -15.73 -11.26 8.81
CA TYR A 114 -15.49 -11.50 7.39
C TYR A 114 -14.04 -11.20 6.97
N LEU A 115 -13.23 -10.62 7.85
CA LEU A 115 -11.83 -10.30 7.58
C LEU A 115 -10.89 -11.39 8.10
N PRO A 116 -9.71 -11.57 7.49
CA PRO A 116 -8.72 -12.52 8.00
C PRO A 116 -8.27 -12.15 9.42
N GLN A 117 -8.16 -13.19 10.27
CA GLN A 117 -7.62 -13.09 11.61
C GLN A 117 -6.51 -14.15 11.77
N PRO A 118 -5.26 -13.77 11.97
CA PRO A 118 -4.73 -12.40 12.05
C PRO A 118 -4.80 -11.64 10.70
N PRO A 119 -4.69 -10.30 10.71
CA PRO A 119 -4.77 -9.48 9.50
C PRO A 119 -3.47 -9.57 8.68
N LEU A 120 -3.37 -10.58 7.82
CA LEU A 120 -2.25 -10.79 6.90
C LEU A 120 -2.65 -10.43 5.46
N PRO A 121 -1.69 -9.97 4.63
CA PRO A 121 -0.28 -9.72 4.94
C PRO A 121 -0.08 -8.50 5.83
N LEU A 122 0.93 -8.58 6.70
CA LEU A 122 1.35 -7.47 7.55
C LEU A 122 2.48 -6.68 6.87
N PHE A 123 2.37 -5.35 6.85
CA PHE A 123 3.43 -4.45 6.43
C PHE A 123 4.12 -3.89 7.67
N VAL A 124 5.36 -4.27 7.91
CA VAL A 124 6.14 -3.84 9.07
C VAL A 124 7.21 -2.86 8.62
N VAL A 125 7.19 -1.66 9.21
CA VAL A 125 8.28 -0.67 9.03
C VAL A 125 9.05 -0.56 10.32
N ASP A 126 10.34 -0.93 10.28
CA ASP A 126 11.20 -0.89 11.46
C ASP A 126 11.94 0.44 11.59
N LEU A 127 11.77 1.10 12.74
CA LEU A 127 12.38 2.39 13.08
C LEU A 127 13.55 2.26 14.07
N SER A 128 14.05 1.06 14.35
CA SER A 128 15.13 0.86 15.32
C SER A 128 16.39 1.68 15.00
N MET A 129 16.59 2.04 13.72
CA MET A 129 17.70 2.86 13.24
C MET A 129 17.40 4.34 13.08
N LYS A 130 16.25 4.82 13.58
CA LYS A 130 15.84 6.23 13.45
C LYS A 130 16.85 7.23 14.00
N PHE A 131 17.65 6.83 15.00
CA PHE A 131 18.69 7.65 15.61
C PHE A 131 19.81 8.05 14.65
N LEU A 132 19.92 7.39 13.49
CA LEU A 132 20.89 7.74 12.44
C LEU A 132 20.40 8.89 11.54
N HIS A 133 19.15 9.29 11.66
CA HIS A 133 18.55 10.31 10.80
C HIS A 133 18.78 11.72 11.33
N THR A 134 18.99 12.65 10.41
CA THR A 134 18.91 14.08 10.69
C THR A 134 17.45 14.51 10.93
N PRO A 135 17.19 15.67 11.55
CA PRO A 135 15.82 16.18 11.72
C PRO A 135 15.03 16.28 10.40
N GLU A 136 15.71 16.63 9.29
CA GLU A 136 15.09 16.71 7.98
C GLU A 136 14.70 15.33 7.42
N GLU A 137 15.55 14.32 7.62
CA GLU A 137 15.28 12.93 7.24
C GLU A 137 14.11 12.36 8.08
N LEU A 138 14.06 12.66 9.38
CA LEU A 138 12.92 12.31 10.25
C LEU A 138 11.62 12.95 9.78
N SER A 139 11.65 14.22 9.38
CA SER A 139 10.46 14.89 8.81
C SER A 139 9.96 14.19 7.55
N LYS A 140 10.87 13.77 6.66
CA LYS A 140 10.54 13.00 5.45
C LYS A 140 10.01 11.61 5.79
N LEU A 141 10.59 10.95 6.79
CA LEU A 141 10.13 9.64 7.27
C LEU A 141 8.68 9.72 7.77
N ARG A 142 8.36 10.71 8.59
CA ARG A 142 6.98 10.99 9.07
C ARG A 142 6.00 11.07 7.91
N LEU A 143 6.32 11.91 6.92
CA LEU A 143 5.46 12.09 5.75
C LEU A 143 5.30 10.79 4.94
N GLN A 144 6.39 10.05 4.74
CA GLN A 144 6.34 8.77 4.02
C GLN A 144 5.46 7.75 4.74
N LEU A 145 5.53 7.67 6.07
CA LEU A 145 4.69 6.76 6.87
C LEU A 145 3.20 7.14 6.81
N ALA A 146 2.87 8.43 6.91
CA ALA A 146 1.49 8.90 6.76
C ALA A 146 0.93 8.61 5.35
N ILE A 147 1.72 8.83 4.30
CA ILE A 147 1.33 8.48 2.92
C ILE A 147 1.21 6.96 2.77
N SER A 148 2.10 6.17 3.42
CA SER A 148 2.03 4.70 3.40
C SER A 148 0.71 4.18 3.93
N LEU A 149 0.22 4.72 5.05
CA LEU A 149 -1.09 4.37 5.59
C LEU A 149 -2.21 4.71 4.61
N SER A 150 -2.11 5.87 3.96
CA SER A 150 -3.09 6.31 2.96
C SER A 150 -3.16 5.36 1.76
N VAL A 151 -2.00 4.92 1.26
CA VAL A 151 -1.85 3.97 0.16
C VAL A 151 -2.35 2.57 0.58
N LEU A 152 -1.99 2.13 1.79
CA LEU A 152 -2.43 0.84 2.32
C LEU A 152 -3.95 0.75 2.39
N ARG A 153 -4.63 1.81 2.81
CA ARG A 153 -6.09 1.91 2.89
C ARG A 153 -6.81 1.79 1.54
N GLU A 154 -6.11 1.90 0.42
CA GLU A 154 -6.70 1.64 -0.91
C GLU A 154 -7.00 0.16 -1.16
N HIS A 155 -6.34 -0.74 -0.43
CA HIS A 155 -6.49 -2.19 -0.59
C HIS A 155 -6.82 -2.94 0.69
N LEU A 156 -6.28 -2.48 1.81
CA LEU A 156 -6.36 -3.10 3.14
C LEU A 156 -6.89 -2.09 4.16
N TRP A 157 -6.65 -2.34 5.45
CA TRP A 157 -6.95 -1.40 6.52
C TRP A 157 -5.81 -1.39 7.55
N ASP A 158 -5.89 -0.49 8.51
CA ASP A 158 -4.82 -0.12 9.44
C ASP A 158 -4.18 -1.29 10.21
N ALA A 159 -4.97 -2.33 10.53
CA ALA A 159 -4.44 -3.51 11.25
C ALA A 159 -3.38 -4.30 10.46
N HIS A 160 -3.29 -4.08 9.14
CA HIS A 160 -2.23 -4.64 8.30
C HIS A 160 -0.94 -3.81 8.31
N PHE A 161 -0.86 -2.74 9.12
CA PHE A 161 0.30 -1.87 9.19
C PHE A 161 0.85 -1.83 10.62
N SER A 162 2.14 -2.15 10.78
CA SER A 162 2.85 -2.10 12.05
C SER A 162 4.12 -1.28 11.92
N ILE A 163 4.41 -0.47 12.93
CA ILE A 163 5.63 0.32 13.05
C ILE A 163 6.34 -0.12 14.31
N THR A 164 7.54 -0.70 14.17
CA THR A 164 8.35 -1.26 15.24
C THR A 164 9.54 -0.37 15.59
N GLY A 165 10.16 -0.57 16.74
CA GLY A 165 11.26 0.28 17.21
C GLY A 165 10.85 1.73 17.48
N ALA A 166 9.57 1.97 17.74
CA ALA A 166 9.00 3.28 18.02
C ALA A 166 8.89 3.50 19.55
N ASP A 167 9.69 4.42 20.10
CA ASP A 167 9.52 4.90 21.47
C ASP A 167 8.28 5.81 21.61
N ASP A 168 7.96 6.20 22.83
CA ASP A 168 6.78 7.02 23.14
C ASP A 168 6.76 8.37 22.41
N GLU A 169 7.93 8.98 22.20
CA GLU A 169 8.04 10.21 21.43
C GLU A 169 7.67 9.98 19.98
N THR A 170 8.22 8.92 19.39
CA THR A 170 7.93 8.51 17.99
C THR A 170 6.45 8.16 17.83
N ALA A 171 5.87 7.40 18.76
CA ALA A 171 4.46 7.04 18.71
C ALA A 171 3.55 8.29 18.77
N ARG A 172 3.91 9.27 19.59
CA ARG A 172 3.19 10.52 19.73
C ARG A 172 3.20 11.33 18.42
N TRP A 173 4.38 11.59 17.86
CA TRP A 173 4.46 12.35 16.61
C TRP A 173 3.88 11.61 15.39
N LEU A 174 3.89 10.28 15.38
CA LEU A 174 3.18 9.49 14.35
C LEU A 174 1.67 9.66 14.49
N GLY A 175 1.14 9.62 15.70
CA GLY A 175 -0.28 9.86 15.96
C GLY A 175 -0.75 11.23 15.44
N GLU A 176 0.06 12.27 15.65
CA GLU A 176 -0.24 13.62 15.14
C GLU A 176 -0.34 13.67 13.59
N VAL A 177 0.60 13.02 12.91
CA VAL A 177 0.68 13.06 11.43
C VAL A 177 -0.30 12.11 10.75
N MET A 178 -0.55 10.93 11.35
CA MET A 178 -1.42 9.90 10.78
C MET A 178 -2.91 10.16 11.08
N GLY A 179 -3.22 11.02 12.05
CA GLY A 179 -4.58 11.28 12.50
C GLY A 179 -5.26 10.04 13.08
N VAL A 180 -6.59 9.95 12.94
CA VAL A 180 -7.34 8.78 13.44
C VAL A 180 -6.92 7.52 12.69
N ASN A 181 -6.36 6.56 13.44
CA ASN A 181 -5.87 5.30 12.88
C ASN A 181 -5.89 4.16 13.92
N LYS A 182 -5.69 2.93 13.42
CA LYS A 182 -5.58 1.68 14.19
C LYS A 182 -4.25 0.95 13.89
N VAL A 183 -3.23 1.70 13.50
CA VAL A 183 -1.88 1.18 13.23
C VAL A 183 -1.26 0.68 14.53
N SER A 184 -0.60 -0.46 14.48
CA SER A 184 0.22 -0.95 15.60
C SER A 184 1.54 -0.19 15.63
N ILE A 185 1.72 0.72 16.61
CA ILE A 185 2.96 1.48 16.81
C ILE A 185 3.54 1.05 18.14
N VAL A 186 4.67 0.34 18.12
CA VAL A 186 5.19 -0.33 19.32
C VAL A 186 6.72 -0.22 19.43
N ASN A 187 7.18 -0.17 20.66
CA ASN A 187 8.60 -0.28 21.01
C ASN A 187 8.97 -1.76 21.19
N ALA A 188 8.83 -2.53 20.12
CA ALA A 188 9.14 -3.96 20.08
C ALA A 188 10.01 -4.27 18.84
N ARG A 189 10.65 -5.43 18.84
CA ARG A 189 11.36 -5.91 17.65
C ARG A 189 10.37 -6.41 16.60
N PRO A 190 10.71 -6.30 15.30
CA PRO A 190 9.88 -6.87 14.24
C PRO A 190 9.54 -8.35 14.44
N SER A 191 10.50 -9.16 14.93
CA SER A 191 10.29 -10.58 15.22
C SER A 191 9.20 -10.83 16.26
N GLU A 192 9.12 -10.02 17.31
CA GLU A 192 8.11 -10.17 18.37
C GLU A 192 6.70 -9.89 17.83
N VAL A 193 6.57 -8.83 17.01
CA VAL A 193 5.32 -8.49 16.34
C VAL A 193 4.91 -9.61 15.38
N LEU A 194 5.82 -10.05 14.51
CA LEU A 194 5.54 -11.08 13.50
C LEU A 194 5.12 -12.40 14.13
N TRP A 195 5.73 -12.80 15.25
CA TRP A 195 5.29 -13.98 16.01
C TRP A 195 3.87 -13.82 16.57
N GLY A 196 3.52 -12.65 17.08
CA GLY A 196 2.17 -12.35 17.56
C GLY A 196 1.08 -12.44 16.48
N TYR A 197 1.48 -12.37 15.20
CA TYR A 197 0.60 -12.51 14.03
C TYR A 197 0.71 -13.88 13.33
N ASP A 198 1.47 -14.82 13.85
CA ASP A 198 1.75 -16.13 13.21
C ASP A 198 2.26 -15.96 11.76
N ALA A 199 3.12 -14.96 11.52
CA ALA A 199 3.66 -14.66 10.21
C ALA A 199 4.92 -15.51 9.93
N ASP A 200 4.75 -16.61 9.20
CA ASP A 200 5.84 -17.54 8.86
C ASP A 200 6.63 -17.11 7.62
N LYS A 201 5.93 -16.67 6.57
CA LYS A 201 6.52 -16.25 5.30
C LYS A 201 6.80 -14.76 5.29
N VAL A 202 7.95 -14.36 5.81
CA VAL A 202 8.36 -12.96 5.90
C VAL A 202 9.32 -12.61 4.77
N ILE A 203 9.00 -11.59 4.00
CA ILE A 203 9.88 -11.02 2.97
C ILE A 203 10.55 -9.77 3.52
N ILE A 204 11.88 -9.75 3.53
CA ILE A 204 12.69 -8.59 3.93
C ILE A 204 13.07 -7.81 2.68
N LEU A 205 12.61 -6.57 2.56
CA LEU A 205 12.87 -5.73 1.38
C LEU A 205 14.20 -5.01 1.51
N ARG A 206 15.16 -5.35 0.63
CA ARG A 206 16.48 -4.75 0.56
C ARG A 206 16.94 -4.57 -0.88
N ALA A 207 17.44 -3.39 -1.22
CA ALA A 207 17.95 -3.11 -2.57
C ALA A 207 19.22 -3.94 -2.92
N ASP A 208 20.01 -4.33 -1.91
CA ASP A 208 21.24 -5.13 -2.07
C ASP A 208 21.04 -6.64 -1.87
N ALA A 209 19.80 -7.13 -1.77
CA ALA A 209 19.54 -8.57 -1.69
C ALA A 209 19.98 -9.29 -2.98
N ALA A 210 20.51 -10.51 -2.83
CA ALA A 210 21.00 -11.29 -3.96
C ALA A 210 19.88 -11.75 -4.92
N THR A 211 18.68 -11.97 -4.37
CA THR A 211 17.55 -12.55 -5.11
C THR A 211 16.46 -11.51 -5.36
N PRO A 212 15.93 -11.41 -6.61
CA PRO A 212 14.79 -10.54 -6.89
C PRO A 212 13.51 -11.04 -6.24
N LEU A 213 12.61 -10.11 -5.97
CA LEU A 213 11.24 -10.38 -5.52
C LEU A 213 10.44 -11.02 -6.66
N ARG A 214 9.85 -12.18 -6.40
CA ARG A 214 9.10 -12.97 -7.38
C ARG A 214 7.59 -12.86 -7.15
N PRO A 215 6.76 -13.19 -8.15
CA PRO A 215 5.31 -13.23 -8.00
C PRO A 215 4.84 -14.08 -6.82
N GLU A 216 5.42 -15.27 -6.63
CA GLU A 216 5.10 -16.17 -5.53
C GLU A 216 5.47 -15.60 -4.15
N ASP A 217 6.55 -14.82 -4.08
CA ASP A 217 6.92 -14.11 -2.84
C ASP A 217 5.85 -13.07 -2.49
N VAL A 218 5.37 -12.28 -3.47
CA VAL A 218 4.37 -11.23 -3.26
C VAL A 218 3.01 -11.82 -2.88
N ILE A 219 2.57 -12.85 -3.60
CA ILE A 219 1.25 -13.46 -3.37
C ILE A 219 1.23 -14.28 -2.09
N GLY A 220 2.31 -15.00 -1.78
CA GLY A 220 2.38 -15.95 -0.67
C GLY A 220 2.91 -15.37 0.64
N ALA A 221 3.42 -14.12 0.66
CA ALA A 221 3.93 -13.54 1.90
C ALA A 221 2.85 -13.34 2.95
N ASP A 222 3.18 -13.68 4.21
CA ASP A 222 2.41 -13.31 5.38
C ASP A 222 2.81 -11.92 5.89
N ALA A 223 4.06 -11.50 5.65
CA ALA A 223 4.51 -10.16 6.00
C ALA A 223 5.62 -9.64 5.09
N PHE A 224 5.71 -8.31 5.03
CA PHE A 224 6.80 -7.56 4.39
C PHE A 224 7.48 -6.70 5.44
N LEU A 225 8.80 -6.89 5.64
CA LEU A 225 9.63 -6.05 6.50
C LEU A 225 10.38 -5.03 5.66
N ILE A 226 10.22 -3.76 6.01
CA ILE A 226 10.80 -2.60 5.33
C ILE A 226 11.58 -1.79 6.36
N GLY A 227 12.82 -1.42 6.06
CA GLY A 227 13.58 -0.52 6.91
C GLY A 227 13.02 0.91 6.85
N GLY A 228 12.83 1.51 8.01
CA GLY A 228 12.48 2.92 8.14
C GLY A 228 13.67 3.84 7.92
N ILE A 229 14.40 3.62 6.82
CA ILE A 229 15.62 4.34 6.49
C ILE A 229 15.32 5.33 5.37
N VAL A 230 15.56 6.61 5.64
CA VAL A 230 15.40 7.70 4.66
C VAL A 230 16.71 8.44 4.57
N ASP A 231 17.53 8.08 3.60
CA ASP A 231 18.88 8.62 3.44
C ASP A 231 18.96 9.68 2.34
N LYS A 232 19.53 10.85 2.66
CA LYS A 232 20.06 11.78 1.65
C LYS A 232 21.41 11.31 1.12
N ILE A 233 22.21 10.69 1.98
CA ILE A 233 23.52 10.13 1.66
C ILE A 233 23.39 8.62 1.80
N PRO A 234 23.61 7.86 0.71
CA PRO A 234 23.53 6.40 0.77
C PRO A 234 24.44 5.81 1.86
N ARG A 235 23.88 4.96 2.72
CA ARG A 235 24.60 4.23 3.77
C ARG A 235 24.63 2.74 3.42
N PRO A 236 25.59 2.29 2.60
CA PRO A 236 25.66 0.91 2.12
C PRO A 236 25.68 -0.10 3.27
N GLY A 237 24.88 -1.15 3.15
CA GLY A 237 24.87 -2.26 4.11
C GLY A 237 23.98 -2.04 5.33
N LEU A 238 23.42 -0.84 5.56
CA LEU A 238 22.55 -0.58 6.71
C LEU A 238 21.29 -1.47 6.67
N SER A 239 20.73 -1.69 5.49
CA SER A 239 19.56 -2.57 5.33
C SER A 239 19.82 -4.04 5.67
N ARG A 240 21.11 -4.50 5.68
CA ARG A 240 21.45 -5.87 6.09
C ARG A 240 21.19 -6.15 7.57
N MET A 241 21.14 -5.10 8.39
CA MET A 241 20.79 -5.25 9.79
C MET A 241 19.34 -5.78 9.98
N LEU A 242 18.46 -5.56 9.01
CA LEU A 242 17.10 -6.11 9.03
C LEU A 242 17.09 -7.64 9.09
N ASP A 243 18.08 -8.31 8.48
CA ASP A 243 18.16 -9.78 8.50
C ASP A 243 18.34 -10.33 9.91
N SER A 244 19.06 -9.60 10.77
CA SER A 244 19.26 -10.01 12.17
C SER A 244 18.00 -9.78 13.04
N LEU A 245 17.10 -8.90 12.61
CA LEU A 245 15.85 -8.61 13.32
C LEU A 245 14.80 -9.70 13.10
N VAL A 246 14.86 -10.41 11.96
CA VAL A 246 13.95 -11.49 11.60
C VAL A 246 14.75 -12.62 10.93
N PRO A 247 15.40 -13.52 11.71
CA PRO A 247 16.32 -14.54 11.18
C PRO A 247 15.69 -15.55 10.21
N TRP A 248 14.38 -15.77 10.26
CA TRP A 248 13.64 -16.63 9.31
C TRP A 248 13.13 -15.88 8.08
N GLY A 249 13.26 -14.56 8.04
CA GLY A 249 12.85 -13.74 6.92
C GLY A 249 13.72 -13.96 5.69
N VAL A 250 13.14 -13.84 4.52
CA VAL A 250 13.80 -14.06 3.24
C VAL A 250 14.08 -12.73 2.55
N PRO A 251 15.36 -12.32 2.41
CA PRO A 251 15.71 -11.08 1.72
C PRO A 251 15.38 -11.12 0.24
N ARG A 252 14.73 -10.05 -0.25
CA ARG A 252 14.38 -9.84 -1.66
C ARG A 252 14.64 -8.40 -2.06
N ARG A 253 15.04 -8.17 -3.33
CA ARG A 253 15.11 -6.85 -3.93
C ARG A 253 13.99 -6.64 -4.94
N ILE A 254 13.44 -5.44 -4.98
CA ILE A 254 12.58 -5.03 -6.08
C ILE A 254 13.48 -4.58 -7.22
N GLU A 255 13.26 -5.14 -8.40
CA GLU A 255 14.01 -4.76 -9.59
C GLU A 255 13.09 -4.58 -10.79
N LEU A 256 13.58 -3.89 -11.80
CA LEU A 256 12.94 -3.72 -13.08
C LEU A 256 13.91 -4.17 -14.16
N ARG A 257 13.58 -5.27 -14.87
CA ARG A 257 14.44 -5.85 -15.92
C ARG A 257 15.90 -6.02 -15.47
N GLY A 258 16.09 -6.69 -14.33
CA GLY A 258 17.41 -7.01 -13.78
C GLY A 258 18.16 -5.82 -13.16
N SER A 259 17.49 -4.71 -12.84
CA SER A 259 18.12 -3.54 -12.21
C SER A 259 17.25 -2.90 -11.16
N VAL A 260 17.89 -2.44 -10.09
CA VAL A 260 17.29 -1.59 -9.05
C VAL A 260 17.23 -0.10 -9.45
N ILE A 261 17.98 0.32 -10.48
CA ILE A 261 18.03 1.72 -10.90
C ILE A 261 16.71 2.13 -11.55
N GLY A 262 16.12 3.22 -11.05
CA GLY A 262 14.81 3.71 -11.45
C GLY A 262 13.64 3.03 -10.74
N VAL A 263 13.89 2.05 -9.87
CA VAL A 263 12.86 1.54 -8.96
C VAL A 263 12.59 2.58 -7.88
N PRO A 264 11.31 2.92 -7.58
CA PRO A 264 11.00 3.86 -6.51
C PRO A 264 11.45 3.34 -5.14
N GLU A 265 12.22 4.16 -4.40
CA GLU A 265 12.88 3.74 -3.14
C GLU A 265 12.17 4.21 -1.87
N ARG A 266 11.20 5.14 -1.99
CA ARG A 266 10.49 5.67 -0.82
C ARG A 266 9.60 4.60 -0.20
N ILE A 267 9.51 4.53 1.12
CA ILE A 267 8.72 3.55 1.88
C ILE A 267 7.27 3.47 1.34
N ASN A 268 6.62 4.61 1.17
CA ASN A 268 5.26 4.64 0.63
C ASN A 268 5.14 4.10 -0.80
N ARG A 269 6.19 4.25 -1.62
CA ARG A 269 6.22 3.70 -2.99
C ARG A 269 6.52 2.21 -3.00
N ILE A 270 7.38 1.73 -2.11
CA ILE A 270 7.63 0.30 -1.91
C ILE A 270 6.33 -0.40 -1.52
N ILE A 271 5.60 0.15 -0.54
CA ILE A 271 4.29 -0.38 -0.12
C ILE A 271 3.28 -0.35 -1.28
N GLU A 272 3.24 0.73 -2.06
CA GLU A 272 2.38 0.85 -3.24
C GLU A 272 2.69 -0.22 -4.30
N ILE A 273 3.97 -0.47 -4.58
CA ILE A 273 4.42 -1.53 -5.51
C ILE A 273 3.92 -2.90 -5.03
N LEU A 274 4.13 -3.23 -3.76
CA LEU A 274 3.70 -4.52 -3.19
C LEU A 274 2.19 -4.71 -3.25
N LEU A 275 1.43 -3.67 -2.88
CA LEU A 275 -0.04 -3.69 -2.93
C LEU A 275 -0.56 -3.83 -4.35
N LYS A 276 -0.02 -3.06 -5.31
CA LYS A 276 -0.40 -3.17 -6.71
C LYS A 276 -0.02 -4.53 -7.30
N ALA A 277 1.20 -5.02 -7.02
CA ALA A 277 1.62 -6.33 -7.48
C ALA A 277 0.67 -7.41 -6.96
N ARG A 278 0.32 -7.38 -5.66
CA ARG A 278 -0.54 -8.40 -5.04
C ARG A 278 -2.01 -8.30 -5.47
N TYR A 279 -2.59 -7.09 -5.46
CA TYR A 279 -4.05 -6.90 -5.57
C TYR A 279 -4.53 -6.40 -6.93
N VAL A 280 -3.63 -5.88 -7.77
CA VAL A 280 -4.00 -5.32 -9.08
C VAL A 280 -3.40 -6.12 -10.23
N TYR A 281 -2.15 -6.58 -10.08
CA TYR A 281 -1.39 -7.19 -11.18
C TYR A 281 -1.05 -8.68 -10.97
N ASN A 282 -1.72 -9.35 -10.03
CA ASN A 282 -1.59 -10.81 -9.79
C ASN A 282 -0.13 -11.29 -9.69
N GLY A 283 0.70 -10.59 -8.91
CA GLY A 283 2.10 -10.90 -8.67
C GLY A 283 3.09 -10.21 -9.63
N ASP A 284 2.64 -9.54 -10.68
CA ASP A 284 3.52 -8.85 -11.63
C ASP A 284 4.17 -7.62 -10.98
N VAL A 285 5.37 -7.84 -10.44
CA VAL A 285 6.18 -6.81 -9.77
C VAL A 285 6.66 -5.74 -10.75
N GLU A 286 7.06 -6.12 -11.97
CA GLU A 286 7.55 -5.16 -12.96
C GLU A 286 6.48 -4.18 -13.38
N LYS A 287 5.27 -4.66 -13.65
CA LYS A 287 4.13 -3.80 -13.97
C LYS A 287 3.75 -2.89 -12.81
N ALA A 288 3.81 -3.39 -11.58
CA ALA A 288 3.59 -2.58 -10.38
C ALA A 288 4.65 -1.48 -10.24
N VAL A 289 5.92 -1.78 -10.47
CA VAL A 289 7.01 -0.79 -10.49
C VAL A 289 6.73 0.28 -11.54
N ILE A 290 6.51 -0.11 -12.80
CA ILE A 290 6.28 0.80 -13.92
C ILE A 290 5.13 1.77 -13.63
N THR A 291 4.01 1.28 -13.10
CA THR A 291 2.83 2.12 -12.80
C THR A 291 2.97 2.97 -11.53
N THR A 292 4.05 2.76 -10.76
CA THR A 292 4.36 3.54 -9.55
C THR A 292 5.49 4.55 -9.77
N MET A 293 6.25 4.42 -10.86
CA MET A 293 7.37 5.30 -11.21
C MET A 293 6.93 6.76 -11.35
N THR A 294 7.72 7.66 -10.76
CA THR A 294 7.63 9.10 -11.01
C THR A 294 8.45 9.48 -12.25
N LYS A 295 8.31 10.73 -12.72
CA LYS A 295 9.20 11.27 -13.77
C LYS A 295 10.67 11.06 -13.43
N LYS A 296 11.09 11.35 -12.18
CA LYS A 296 12.47 11.18 -11.74
C LYS A 296 12.96 9.74 -11.88
N ASP A 297 12.11 8.76 -11.53
CA ASP A 297 12.45 7.34 -11.60
C ASP A 297 12.58 6.90 -13.07
N ARG A 298 11.68 7.35 -13.96
CA ARG A 298 11.75 7.06 -15.40
C ARG A 298 12.99 7.64 -16.04
N VAL A 299 13.33 8.90 -15.73
CA VAL A 299 14.57 9.55 -16.21
C VAL A 299 15.82 8.79 -15.70
N ALA A 300 15.85 8.37 -14.43
CA ALA A 300 16.96 7.59 -13.90
C ALA A 300 17.09 6.23 -14.59
N ARG A 301 15.96 5.59 -14.90
CA ARG A 301 15.94 4.34 -15.64
C ARG A 301 16.42 4.52 -17.09
N ALA A 302 15.91 5.51 -17.79
CA ALA A 302 16.33 5.84 -19.15
C ALA A 302 17.84 6.15 -19.20
N TYR A 303 18.35 6.95 -18.26
CA TYR A 303 19.78 7.22 -18.13
C TYR A 303 20.61 5.93 -18.07
N ARG A 304 20.22 4.98 -17.23
CA ARG A 304 20.92 3.68 -17.14
C ARG A 304 20.91 2.94 -18.46
N GLU A 305 19.79 2.86 -19.16
CA GLU A 305 19.71 2.16 -20.46
C GLU A 305 20.52 2.86 -21.54
N ILE A 306 20.56 4.21 -21.52
CA ILE A 306 21.40 5.01 -22.41
C ILE A 306 22.87 4.72 -22.18
N VAL A 307 23.35 4.79 -20.92
CA VAL A 307 24.74 4.50 -20.58
C VAL A 307 25.14 3.08 -20.95
N LYS A 308 24.25 2.11 -20.70
CA LYS A 308 24.46 0.72 -21.10
C LYS A 308 24.58 0.59 -22.63
N ASN A 309 23.67 1.18 -23.39
CA ASN A 309 23.67 1.14 -24.86
C ASN A 309 24.93 1.80 -25.45
N MET A 310 25.36 2.93 -24.90
CA MET A 310 26.58 3.60 -25.31
C MET A 310 27.83 2.73 -25.04
N SER A 311 27.92 2.12 -23.88
CA SER A 311 29.02 1.23 -23.51
C SER A 311 29.07 -0.02 -24.41
N GLU A 312 27.95 -0.68 -24.65
CA GLU A 312 27.86 -1.88 -25.48
C GLU A 312 28.21 -1.60 -26.94
N LYS A 313 27.83 -0.43 -27.46
CA LYS A 313 28.07 -0.03 -28.88
C LYS A 313 29.35 0.78 -29.08
N GLY A 314 30.10 1.12 -28.03
CA GLY A 314 31.30 1.96 -28.09
C GLY A 314 31.03 3.35 -28.70
N ARG A 315 29.88 3.98 -28.36
CA ARG A 315 29.44 5.25 -28.94
C ARG A 315 29.24 6.30 -27.84
N SER A 316 29.38 7.57 -28.25
CA SER A 316 29.11 8.73 -27.36
C SER A 316 27.75 9.41 -27.64
N TYR A 317 26.91 8.76 -28.43
CA TYR A 317 25.57 9.23 -28.81
C TYR A 317 24.55 8.12 -28.71
N VAL A 318 23.28 8.47 -28.66
CA VAL A 318 22.13 7.53 -28.70
C VAL A 318 21.22 7.84 -29.87
N SER A 319 20.62 6.80 -30.46
CA SER A 319 19.67 6.94 -31.55
C SER A 319 18.23 7.04 -31.01
N LEU A 320 17.34 7.62 -31.80
CA LEU A 320 15.89 7.59 -31.54
C LEU A 320 15.31 6.18 -31.53
N GLU A 321 15.97 5.21 -32.19
CA GLU A 321 15.59 3.80 -32.09
C GLU A 321 15.60 3.30 -30.64
N LEU A 322 16.58 3.72 -29.84
CA LEU A 322 16.62 3.36 -28.41
C LEU A 322 15.42 3.96 -27.65
N TYR A 323 15.03 5.19 -27.98
CA TYR A 323 13.81 5.76 -27.41
C TYR A 323 12.59 4.93 -27.78
N ASP A 324 12.43 4.53 -29.04
CA ASP A 324 11.31 3.72 -29.49
C ASP A 324 11.30 2.31 -28.87
N GLU A 325 12.46 1.74 -28.57
CA GLU A 325 12.57 0.49 -27.83
C GLU A 325 12.16 0.65 -26.36
N LEU A 326 12.63 1.72 -25.71
CA LEU A 326 12.33 1.96 -24.30
C LEU A 326 10.85 2.26 -24.07
N ARG A 327 10.22 3.08 -24.91
CA ARG A 327 8.81 3.44 -24.79
C ARG A 327 7.83 2.27 -24.91
N LYS A 328 8.26 1.13 -25.45
CA LYS A 328 7.42 -0.09 -25.53
C LYS A 328 7.07 -0.66 -24.14
N TRP A 329 7.87 -0.36 -23.13
CA TRP A 329 7.69 -0.91 -21.79
C TRP A 329 7.81 0.15 -20.68
N LEU A 330 8.54 1.23 -20.89
CA LEU A 330 8.69 2.35 -19.96
C LEU A 330 7.83 3.50 -20.47
N PRO A 331 6.87 4.05 -19.69
CA PRO A 331 6.04 5.17 -20.11
C PRO A 331 6.85 6.48 -20.12
N LEU A 332 7.80 6.55 -21.06
CA LEU A 332 8.80 7.58 -21.21
C LEU A 332 8.34 8.61 -22.26
N THR A 333 8.39 9.90 -21.94
CA THR A 333 8.20 10.97 -22.91
C THR A 333 9.52 11.32 -23.59
N MET A 334 9.48 11.99 -24.73
CA MET A 334 10.69 12.46 -25.43
C MET A 334 11.51 13.41 -24.54
N ASP A 335 10.87 14.34 -23.86
CA ASP A 335 11.54 15.27 -22.93
C ASP A 335 12.28 14.54 -21.81
N GLU A 336 11.69 13.46 -21.28
CA GLU A 336 12.32 12.62 -20.26
C GLU A 336 13.53 11.86 -20.81
N PHE A 337 13.44 11.37 -22.07
CA PHE A 337 14.55 10.70 -22.73
C PHE A 337 15.70 11.67 -23.02
N GLU A 338 15.42 12.87 -23.52
CA GLU A 338 16.40 13.92 -23.75
C GLU A 338 17.05 14.38 -22.44
N GLU A 339 16.25 14.51 -21.35
CA GLU A 339 16.78 14.81 -20.02
C GLU A 339 17.78 13.72 -19.56
N ALA A 340 17.45 12.45 -19.78
CA ALA A 340 18.31 11.32 -19.46
C ALA A 340 19.59 11.32 -20.32
N ALA A 341 19.48 11.62 -21.62
CA ALA A 341 20.62 11.71 -22.53
C ALA A 341 21.57 12.84 -22.14
N ARG A 342 21.06 14.02 -21.81
CA ARG A 342 21.87 15.14 -21.27
C ARG A 342 22.64 14.77 -20.01
N ARG A 343 21.99 14.02 -19.09
CA ARG A 343 22.67 13.52 -17.88
C ARG A 343 23.76 12.50 -18.18
N ALA A 344 23.62 11.75 -19.28
CA ALA A 344 24.61 10.79 -19.76
C ALA A 344 25.69 11.46 -20.65
N HIS A 345 25.65 12.76 -20.84
CA HIS A 345 26.51 13.49 -21.79
C HIS A 345 26.42 12.90 -23.21
N ALA A 346 25.26 12.40 -23.61
CA ALA A 346 25.00 11.80 -24.90
C ALA A 346 24.23 12.78 -25.82
N GLU A 347 24.67 12.84 -27.09
CA GLU A 347 23.93 13.49 -28.16
C GLU A 347 22.81 12.55 -28.65
N VAL A 348 21.61 13.06 -28.87
CA VAL A 348 20.51 12.30 -29.48
C VAL A 348 20.58 12.48 -30.99
N ARG A 349 20.69 11.37 -31.75
CA ARG A 349 20.76 11.35 -33.22
C ARG A 349 19.58 10.60 -33.82
N HIS A 350 19.17 11.10 -34.99
CA HIS A 350 18.14 10.47 -35.82
C HIS A 350 18.64 9.25 -36.56
#